data_f061624bed2b24e586e667b7fe0de622
#
_entry.id   f061624bed2b24e586e667b7fe0de622
#
_cell.length_a   1.000
_cell.length_b   1.000
_cell.length_c   1.000
_cell.angle_alpha   90.00
_cell.angle_beta   90.00
_cell.angle_gamma   90.00
#
_symmetry.space_group_name_H-M   'P 1'
#
loop_
_entity.id
_entity.type
_entity.pdbx_description
1 polymer ?
#
loop_
_entity_poly.entity_id
_entity_poly.type
_entity_poly.pdbx_seq_one_letter_code
_entity_poly.pdbx_strand_id
1 'polypeptide(L)'
;IECCTILPGDTKTNFTFARKYTKASQLPNSAYSEKMKKAVGKMEKDEQNGMSAEAIARAIVKEITKKHMKAVVIPGFQYKVICWLFNRLPVKFRLWVVGLLY
;
A
#
# COMPACT_ATOMS: atom_id res chain seq x y z
N ILE A 1 -7.13 26.68 8.92
CA ILE A 1 -6.13 25.65 8.55
C ILE A 1 -6.81 24.58 7.71
N GLU A 2 -6.29 24.33 6.53
CA GLU A 2 -6.75 23.24 5.69
C GLU A 2 -5.87 22.02 5.90
N CYS A 3 -6.48 20.85 5.91
CA CYS A 3 -5.81 19.56 6.04
C CYS A 3 -6.14 18.66 4.86
N CYS A 4 -5.15 17.92 4.38
CA CYS A 4 -5.32 16.94 3.33
C CYS A 4 -4.65 15.62 3.75
N THR A 5 -5.36 14.51 3.56
CA THR A 5 -4.82 13.18 3.76
C THR A 5 -4.36 12.61 2.43
N ILE A 6 -3.11 12.22 2.35
CA ILE A 6 -2.53 11.53 1.18
C ILE A 6 -2.51 10.03 1.47
N LEU A 7 -3.11 9.25 0.59
CA LEU A 7 -3.15 7.79 0.65
C LEU A 7 -2.35 7.20 -0.52
N PRO A 8 -1.03 7.09 -0.43
CA PRO A 8 -0.23 6.48 -1.48
C PRO A 8 -0.48 4.97 -1.54
N GLY A 9 -0.41 4.42 -2.75
CA GLY A 9 -0.32 2.98 -2.94
C GLY A 9 1.11 2.48 -2.71
N ASP A 10 1.41 1.29 -3.24
CA ASP A 10 2.76 0.74 -3.17
C ASP A 10 3.77 1.70 -3.78
N THR A 11 4.80 2.01 -3.01
CA THR A 11 5.82 2.99 -3.38
C THR A 11 7.20 2.37 -3.28
N LYS A 12 7.97 2.51 -4.34
CA LYS A 12 9.35 2.01 -4.39
C LYS A 12 10.25 2.89 -3.53
N THR A 13 10.67 2.35 -2.39
CA THR A 13 11.57 3.00 -1.42
C THR A 13 12.53 1.98 -0.83
N ASN A 14 13.38 2.42 0.09
CA ASN A 14 14.26 1.52 0.86
C ASN A 14 13.53 0.74 1.96
N PHE A 15 12.23 0.88 2.08
CA PHE A 15 11.44 0.24 3.15
C PHE A 15 11.59 -1.28 3.13
N THR A 16 11.55 -1.90 1.95
CA THR A 16 11.73 -3.35 1.76
C THR A 16 13.06 -3.84 2.37
N PHE A 17 14.15 -3.13 2.10
CA PHE A 17 15.48 -3.50 2.60
C PHE A 17 15.68 -3.16 4.08
N ALA A 18 14.95 -2.20 4.60
CA ALA A 18 14.99 -1.80 6.01
C ALA A 18 14.11 -2.68 6.92
N ARG A 19 13.29 -3.57 6.33
CA ARG A 19 12.40 -4.46 7.08
C ARG A 19 13.18 -5.40 8.00
N LYS A 20 12.78 -5.43 9.25
CA LYS A 20 13.37 -6.33 10.25
C LYS A 20 12.39 -7.44 10.60
N TYR A 21 12.92 -8.63 10.77
CA TYR A 21 12.14 -9.82 11.17
C TYR A 21 12.52 -10.24 12.59
N THR A 22 11.54 -10.69 13.35
CA THR A 22 11.82 -11.31 14.65
C THR A 22 12.44 -12.70 14.44
N LYS A 23 13.25 -13.13 15.39
CA LYS A 23 13.85 -14.49 15.34
C LYS A 23 12.77 -15.58 15.27
N ALA A 24 11.70 -15.43 16.04
CA ALA A 24 10.59 -16.39 16.08
C ALA A 24 9.87 -16.50 14.72
N SER A 25 9.74 -15.42 13.95
CA SER A 25 9.08 -15.42 12.63
C SER A 25 9.90 -16.14 11.56
N GLN A 26 11.21 -16.30 11.77
CA GLN A 26 12.12 -16.94 10.82
C GLN A 26 12.31 -18.45 11.09
N LEU A 27 11.75 -18.99 12.18
CA LEU A 27 11.85 -20.39 12.49
C LEU A 27 11.08 -21.24 11.48
N PRO A 28 11.71 -22.31 10.90
CA PRO A 28 11.06 -23.12 9.86
C PRO A 28 9.87 -23.93 10.36
N ASN A 29 9.79 -24.19 11.66
CA ASN A 29 8.71 -24.92 12.31
C ASN A 29 7.55 -24.03 12.81
N SER A 30 7.59 -22.73 12.53
CA SER A 30 6.47 -21.84 12.85
C SER A 30 5.23 -22.22 12.03
N ALA A 31 4.07 -22.27 12.68
CA ALA A 31 2.79 -22.62 12.04
C ALA A 31 2.42 -21.71 10.83
N TYR A 32 2.95 -20.50 10.80
CA TYR A 32 2.64 -19.51 9.75
C TYR A 32 3.83 -19.18 8.83
N SER A 33 4.95 -19.90 8.97
CA SER A 33 6.20 -19.54 8.27
C SER A 33 6.06 -19.49 6.75
N GLU A 34 5.44 -20.48 6.14
CA GLU A 34 5.24 -20.55 4.69
C GLU A 34 4.29 -19.47 4.19
N LYS A 35 3.17 -19.31 4.89
CA LYS A 35 2.16 -18.31 4.55
C LYS A 35 2.72 -16.89 4.68
N MET A 36 3.51 -16.65 5.73
CA MET A 36 4.19 -15.37 5.93
C MET A 36 5.21 -15.09 4.83
N LYS A 37 6.06 -16.05 4.48
CA LYS A 37 7.06 -15.91 3.40
C LYS A 37 6.39 -15.58 2.07
N LYS A 38 5.30 -16.27 1.74
CA LYS A 38 4.55 -16.03 0.51
C LYS A 38 3.93 -14.62 0.49
N ALA A 39 3.27 -14.22 1.57
CA ALA A 39 2.62 -12.92 1.67
C ALA A 39 3.64 -11.78 1.65
N VAL A 40 4.69 -11.86 2.44
CA VAL A 40 5.76 -10.85 2.49
C VAL A 40 6.50 -10.76 1.17
N GLY A 41 6.83 -11.89 0.55
CA GLY A 41 7.49 -11.90 -0.76
C GLY A 41 6.65 -11.22 -1.85
N LYS A 42 5.34 -11.40 -1.81
CA LYS A 42 4.43 -10.69 -2.71
C LYS A 42 4.40 -9.18 -2.42
N MET A 43 4.28 -8.80 -1.16
CA MET A 43 4.32 -7.39 -0.75
C MET A 43 5.61 -6.71 -1.18
N GLU A 44 6.76 -7.35 -0.98
CA GLU A 44 8.06 -6.82 -1.41
C GLU A 44 8.12 -6.62 -2.93
N LYS A 45 7.59 -7.56 -3.69
CA LYS A 45 7.52 -7.44 -5.14
C LYS A 45 6.62 -6.28 -5.56
N ASP A 46 5.47 -6.13 -4.94
CA ASP A 46 4.53 -5.05 -5.22
C ASP A 46 5.15 -3.68 -4.84
N GLU A 47 5.83 -3.59 -3.70
CA GLU A 47 6.57 -2.39 -3.27
C GLU A 47 7.66 -2.00 -4.28
N GLN A 48 8.45 -2.98 -4.78
CA GLN A 48 9.51 -2.70 -5.77
C GLN A 48 8.97 -2.28 -7.14
N ASN A 49 7.77 -2.70 -7.49
CA ASN A 49 7.09 -2.33 -8.73
C ASN A 49 6.11 -1.15 -8.53
N GLY A 50 6.06 -0.59 -7.33
CA GLY A 50 5.20 0.53 -6.98
C GLY A 50 5.61 1.85 -7.62
N MET A 51 4.85 2.89 -7.30
CA MET A 51 5.14 4.25 -7.76
C MET A 51 6.47 4.75 -7.22
N SER A 52 7.14 5.62 -7.98
CA SER A 52 8.34 6.29 -7.48
C SER A 52 8.00 7.28 -6.36
N ALA A 53 8.92 7.45 -5.41
CA ALA A 53 8.77 8.44 -4.35
C ALA A 53 8.60 9.87 -4.91
N GLU A 54 9.24 10.18 -6.03
CA GLU A 54 9.11 11.46 -6.73
C GLU A 54 7.70 11.70 -7.26
N ALA A 55 7.02 10.66 -7.77
CA ALA A 55 5.64 10.79 -8.22
C ALA A 55 4.69 11.14 -7.06
N ILE A 56 4.90 10.54 -5.90
CA ILE A 56 4.15 10.87 -4.68
C ILE A 56 4.46 12.29 -4.23
N ALA A 57 5.73 12.70 -4.23
CA ALA A 57 6.15 14.05 -3.87
C ALA A 57 5.51 15.10 -4.79
N ARG A 58 5.46 14.85 -6.10
CA ARG A 58 4.78 15.74 -7.06
C ARG A 58 3.29 15.85 -6.78
N ALA A 59 2.62 14.77 -6.42
CA ALA A 59 1.22 14.79 -6.05
C ALA A 59 0.96 15.64 -4.80
N ILE A 60 1.84 15.55 -3.81
CA ILE A 60 1.78 16.36 -2.58
C ILE A 60 1.97 17.84 -2.90
N VAL A 61 3.01 18.19 -3.66
CA VAL A 61 3.27 19.58 -4.06
C VAL A 61 2.12 20.16 -4.85
N LYS A 62 1.57 19.41 -5.79
CA LYS A 62 0.39 19.81 -6.57
C LYS A 62 -0.80 20.14 -5.67
N GLU A 63 -1.02 19.37 -4.62
CA GLU A 63 -2.15 19.60 -3.72
C GLU A 63 -1.91 20.81 -2.80
N ILE A 64 -0.70 20.98 -2.27
CA ILE A 64 -0.32 22.14 -1.43
C ILE A 64 -0.45 23.46 -2.20
N THR A 65 -0.16 23.47 -3.49
CA THR A 65 -0.21 24.69 -4.31
C THR A 65 -1.61 25.07 -4.78
N LYS A 66 -2.62 24.25 -4.54
CA LYS A 66 -4.02 24.59 -4.85
C LYS A 66 -4.56 25.62 -3.88
N LYS A 67 -5.46 26.47 -4.37
CA LYS A 67 -6.20 27.41 -3.53
C LYS A 67 -7.05 26.71 -2.46
N HIS A 68 -7.64 25.58 -2.82
CA HIS A 68 -8.40 24.73 -1.91
C HIS A 68 -7.94 23.28 -2.07
N MET A 69 -7.45 22.69 -0.99
CA MET A 69 -7.00 21.30 -0.97
C MET A 69 -8.21 20.35 -0.91
N LYS A 70 -8.07 19.19 -1.52
CA LYS A 70 -9.00 18.08 -1.31
C LYS A 70 -8.77 17.48 0.07
N ALA A 71 -9.83 17.00 0.71
CA ALA A 71 -9.72 16.33 2.02
C ALA A 71 -8.90 15.05 1.94
N VAL A 72 -9.04 14.30 0.84
CA VAL A 72 -8.32 13.03 0.59
C VAL A 72 -7.83 12.99 -0.84
N VAL A 73 -6.56 12.64 -1.01
CA VAL A 73 -5.93 12.45 -2.32
C VAL A 73 -5.30 11.07 -2.39
N ILE A 74 -5.60 10.34 -3.45
CA ILE A 74 -5.00 9.03 -3.74
C ILE A 74 -4.14 9.20 -4.98
N PRO A 75 -2.80 9.23 -4.86
CA PRO A 75 -1.92 9.31 -6.01
C PRO A 75 -2.01 8.06 -6.88
N GLY A 76 -2.03 8.24 -8.20
CA GLY A 76 -2.15 7.16 -9.16
C GLY A 76 -3.60 6.80 -9.51
N PHE A 77 -3.89 6.81 -10.81
CA PHE A 77 -5.25 6.53 -11.30
C PHE A 77 -5.72 5.11 -10.95
N GLN A 78 -4.87 4.12 -11.09
CA GLN A 78 -5.20 2.72 -10.78
C GLN A 78 -5.56 2.53 -9.31
N TYR A 79 -4.87 3.19 -8.39
CA TYR A 79 -5.18 3.13 -6.95
C TYR A 79 -6.49 3.82 -6.61
N LYS A 80 -6.83 4.91 -7.31
CA LYS A 80 -8.15 5.56 -7.19
C LYS A 80 -9.28 4.61 -7.56
N VAL A 81 -9.13 3.90 -8.68
CA VAL A 81 -10.13 2.93 -9.17
C VAL A 81 -10.27 1.77 -8.20
N ILE A 82 -9.16 1.22 -7.72
CA ILE A 82 -9.16 0.12 -6.75
C ILE A 82 -9.87 0.55 -5.46
N CYS A 83 -9.51 1.69 -4.89
CA CYS A 83 -10.15 2.20 -3.66
C CYS A 83 -11.64 2.45 -3.85
N TRP A 84 -12.04 3.04 -4.96
CA TRP A 84 -13.44 3.26 -5.27
C TRP A 84 -14.22 1.96 -5.36
N LEU A 85 -13.67 0.96 -6.06
CA LEU A 85 -14.29 -0.34 -6.23
C LEU A 85 -14.41 -1.08 -4.89
N PHE A 86 -13.33 -1.11 -4.09
CA PHE A 86 -13.32 -1.74 -2.77
C PHE A 86 -14.32 -1.11 -1.81
N ASN A 87 -14.50 0.21 -1.85
CA ASN A 87 -15.48 0.89 -1.00
C ASN A 87 -16.93 0.54 -1.35
N ARG A 88 -17.18 0.09 -2.57
CA ARG A 88 -18.49 -0.34 -3.04
C ARG A 88 -18.81 -1.79 -2.70
N LEU A 89 -17.80 -2.62 -2.42
CA LEU A 89 -17.96 -4.04 -2.18
C LEU A 89 -18.32 -4.36 -0.71
N PRO A 90 -19.15 -5.38 -0.45
CA PRO A 90 -19.39 -5.88 0.91
C PRO A 90 -18.09 -6.35 1.57
N VAL A 91 -18.00 -6.21 2.89
CA VAL A 91 -16.80 -6.56 3.67
C VAL A 91 -16.39 -8.01 3.45
N LYS A 92 -17.33 -8.94 3.45
CA LYS A 92 -17.04 -10.37 3.23
C LYS A 92 -16.39 -10.62 1.87
N PHE A 93 -16.86 -9.94 0.83
CA PHE A 93 -16.29 -10.05 -0.51
C PHE A 93 -14.89 -9.46 -0.58
N ARG A 94 -14.66 -8.31 0.06
CA ARG A 94 -13.33 -7.70 0.16
C ARG A 94 -12.32 -8.63 0.83
N LEU A 95 -12.70 -9.23 1.95
CA LEU A 95 -11.85 -10.19 2.67
C LEU A 95 -11.54 -11.43 1.82
N TRP A 96 -12.51 -11.92 1.06
CA TRP A 96 -12.32 -13.04 0.15
C TRP A 96 -11.31 -12.70 -0.95
N VAL A 97 -11.44 -11.53 -1.58
CA VAL A 97 -10.48 -11.05 -2.61
C VAL A 97 -9.07 -10.92 -2.04
N VAL A 98 -8.91 -10.32 -0.86
CA VAL A 98 -7.62 -10.20 -0.19
C VAL A 98 -7.01 -11.58 0.11
N GLY A 99 -7.83 -12.52 0.54
CA GLY A 99 -7.40 -13.91 0.77
C GLY A 99 -6.91 -14.62 -0.50
N LEU A 100 -7.45 -14.28 -1.67
CA LEU A 100 -6.98 -14.81 -2.96
C LEU A 100 -5.65 -14.18 -3.41
N LEU A 101 -5.44 -12.90 -3.08
CA LEU A 101 -4.23 -12.16 -3.47
C LEU A 101 -3.01 -12.53 -2.60
N TYR A 102 -3.24 -12.87 -1.36
CA TYR A 102 -2.23 -13.21 -0.36
C TYR A 102 -2.53 -14.59 0.26
#